data_323b5a0c2444795ae642a9fab3f642c1
#
_entry.id   323b5a0c2444795ae642a9fab3f642c1
#
_cell.length_a   1.000
_cell.length_b   1.000
_cell.length_c   1.000
_cell.angle_alpha   90.00
_cell.angle_beta   90.00
_cell.angle_gamma   90.00
#
_symmetry.space_group_name_H-M   'P 1'
#
loop_
_entity.id
_entity.type
_entity.pdbx_description
1 polymer ?
#
loop_
_entity_poly.entity_id
_entity_poly.type
_entity_poly.pdbx_seq_one_letter_code
_entity_poly.pdbx_strand_id
1 'polypeptide(L)' 'MELRAARIQSGKTQAQVAKEAKVGKRLYQDYEYDKREPGVRTAIRIARALDRTVEELFGAATPEHK' A
#
# COMPACT_ATOMS: atom_id res chain seq x y z
N MET A 1 1.49 6.72 6.26
CA MET A 1 1.84 6.30 4.90
C MET A 1 0.87 6.91 3.90
N GLU A 2 1.29 7.03 2.67
CA GLU A 2 0.51 7.74 1.66
C GLU A 2 -0.35 6.82 0.81
N LEU A 3 -0.75 5.71 1.39
CA LEU A 3 -1.42 4.67 0.62
C LEU A 3 -2.79 5.11 0.12
N ARG A 4 -3.57 5.71 0.97
CA ARG A 4 -4.91 6.14 0.58
C ARG A 4 -4.87 7.21 -0.50
N ALA A 5 -4.00 8.19 -0.34
CA ALA A 5 -3.89 9.26 -1.33
C ALA A 5 -3.48 8.72 -2.68
N ALA A 6 -2.52 7.81 -2.71
CA ALA A 6 -2.07 7.21 -3.96
C ALA A 6 -3.20 6.41 -4.61
N ARG A 7 -3.98 5.68 -3.81
CA ARG A 7 -5.10 4.93 -4.34
C ARG A 7 -6.15 5.84 -4.97
N ILE A 8 -6.49 6.91 -4.27
CA ILE A 8 -7.49 7.84 -4.78
C ILE A 8 -7.00 8.48 -6.07
N GLN A 9 -5.73 8.85 -6.13
CA GLN A 9 -5.16 9.43 -7.34
C GLN A 9 -5.17 8.46 -8.51
N SER A 10 -5.06 7.17 -8.23
CA SER A 10 -5.08 6.18 -9.31
C SER A 10 -6.51 5.82 -9.74
N GLY A 11 -7.51 6.34 -9.05
CA GLY A 11 -8.89 6.08 -9.42
C GLY A 11 -9.40 4.70 -9.08
N LYS A 12 -8.74 4.01 -8.18
CA LYS A 12 -9.12 2.65 -7.82
C LYS A 12 -9.82 2.58 -6.48
N THR A 13 -10.69 1.59 -6.34
CA THR A 13 -11.34 1.34 -5.05
C THR A 13 -10.44 0.48 -4.17
N GLN A 14 -10.75 0.45 -2.89
CA GLN A 14 -10.02 -0.42 -1.98
C GLN A 14 -10.10 -1.88 -2.42
N ALA A 15 -11.28 -2.30 -2.87
CA ALA A 15 -11.45 -3.68 -3.32
C ALA A 15 -10.59 -3.99 -4.54
N GLN A 16 -10.48 -3.04 -5.47
CA GLN A 16 -9.66 -3.26 -6.65
C GLN A 16 -8.19 -3.42 -6.30
N VAL A 17 -7.69 -2.54 -5.46
CA VAL A 17 -6.28 -2.61 -5.08
C VAL A 17 -6.00 -3.88 -4.27
N ALA A 18 -6.89 -4.22 -3.36
CA ALA A 18 -6.72 -5.44 -2.58
C ALA A 18 -6.65 -6.66 -3.48
N LYS A 19 -7.54 -6.71 -4.47
CA LYS A 19 -7.55 -7.84 -5.40
C LYS A 19 -6.27 -7.89 -6.21
N GLU A 20 -5.83 -6.75 -6.72
CA GLU A 20 -4.61 -6.69 -7.54
C GLU A 20 -3.37 -7.05 -6.72
N ALA A 21 -3.37 -6.63 -5.46
CA ALA A 21 -2.24 -6.93 -4.58
C ALA A 21 -2.37 -8.31 -3.92
N LYS A 22 -3.46 -9.02 -4.21
CA LYS A 22 -3.68 -10.37 -3.69
C LYS A 22 -3.73 -10.41 -2.16
N VAL A 23 -4.39 -9.43 -1.58
CA VAL A 23 -4.63 -9.40 -0.13
C VAL A 23 -6.12 -9.29 0.12
N GLY A 24 -6.56 -9.70 1.30
CA GLY A 24 -7.94 -9.53 1.67
C GLY A 24 -8.30 -8.06 1.79
N LYS A 25 -9.54 -7.71 1.45
CA LYS A 25 -9.98 -6.33 1.50
C LYS A 25 -9.84 -5.74 2.91
N ARG A 26 -10.22 -6.50 3.92
CA ARG A 26 -10.13 -6.04 5.29
C ARG A 26 -8.70 -5.76 5.70
N LEU A 27 -7.80 -6.64 5.31
CA LEU A 27 -6.39 -6.45 5.62
C LEU A 27 -5.86 -5.21 4.91
N TYR A 28 -6.25 -5.03 3.65
CA TYR A 28 -5.83 -3.85 2.92
C TYR A 28 -6.34 -2.57 3.61
N GLN A 29 -7.58 -2.59 4.09
CA GLN A 29 -8.12 -1.44 4.82
C GLN A 29 -7.29 -1.13 6.06
N ASP A 30 -6.85 -2.16 6.76
CA ASP A 30 -6.01 -1.96 7.93
C ASP A 30 -4.72 -1.25 7.58
N TYR A 31 -4.17 -1.55 6.40
CA TYR A 31 -2.97 -0.85 5.93
C TYR A 31 -3.26 0.63 5.68
N GLU A 32 -4.39 0.95 5.06
CA GLU A 32 -4.73 2.35 4.80
C GLU A 32 -4.96 3.14 6.08
N TYR A 33 -5.47 2.48 7.10
CA TYR A 33 -5.78 3.14 8.36
C TYR A 33 -4.64 3.05 9.38
N ASP A 34 -3.50 2.57 8.94
CA ASP A 34 -2.31 2.46 9.79
C ASP A 34 -2.49 1.54 10.99
N LYS A 35 -3.39 0.59 10.87
CA LYS A 35 -3.59 -0.41 11.92
C LYS A 35 -2.60 -1.56 11.80
N ARG A 36 -2.05 -1.75 10.61
CA ARG A 36 -1.06 -2.79 10.35
C ARG A 36 -0.10 -2.29 9.29
N GLU A 37 1.07 -2.87 9.26
CA GLU A 37 2.04 -2.60 8.22
C GLU A 37 2.20 -3.83 7.36
N PRO A 38 2.20 -3.69 6.04
CA PRO A 38 2.41 -4.85 5.17
C PRO A 38 3.86 -5.31 5.23
N GLY A 39 4.04 -6.61 5.09
CA GLY A 39 5.38 -7.14 4.93
C GLY A 39 5.94 -6.71 3.57
N VAL A 40 7.22 -7.01 3.36
CA VAL A 40 7.92 -6.53 2.18
C VAL A 40 7.24 -6.97 0.89
N ARG A 41 6.90 -8.24 0.78
CA ARG A 41 6.29 -8.72 -0.46
C ARG A 41 4.92 -8.10 -0.72
N THR A 42 4.13 -7.97 0.32
CA THR A 42 2.82 -7.35 0.18
C THR A 42 2.96 -5.89 -0.19
N ALA A 43 3.91 -5.19 0.42
CA ALA A 43 4.14 -3.78 0.09
C ALA A 43 4.52 -3.62 -1.38
N ILE A 44 5.33 -4.52 -1.91
CA ILE A 44 5.71 -4.48 -3.32
C ILE A 44 4.50 -4.69 -4.21
N ARG A 45 3.64 -5.66 -3.85
CA ARG A 45 2.45 -5.93 -4.66
C ARG A 45 1.49 -4.74 -4.65
N ILE A 46 1.33 -4.10 -3.50
CA ILE A 46 0.48 -2.91 -3.41
C ILE A 46 1.06 -1.78 -4.25
N ALA A 47 2.37 -1.57 -4.17
CA ALA A 47 3.02 -0.53 -4.94
C ALA A 47 2.82 -0.76 -6.44
N ARG A 48 2.94 -1.99 -6.89
CA ARG A 48 2.70 -2.31 -8.29
C ARG A 48 1.26 -2.06 -8.69
N ALA A 49 0.32 -2.41 -7.84
CA ALA A 49 -1.09 -2.19 -8.12
C ALA A 49 -1.40 -0.72 -8.29
N LEU A 50 -0.70 0.14 -7.57
CA LEU A 50 -0.91 1.57 -7.63
C LEU A 50 0.04 2.29 -8.57
N ASP A 51 0.93 1.55 -9.22
CA ASP A 51 1.94 2.10 -10.12
C ASP A 51 2.79 3.15 -9.39
N ARG A 52 3.20 2.81 -8.19
CA ARG A 52 4.05 3.65 -7.36
C ARG A 52 5.19 2.83 -6.82
N THR A 53 6.20 3.50 -6.30
CA THR A 53 7.29 2.78 -5.66
C THR A 53 6.93 2.53 -4.19
N VAL A 54 7.58 1.54 -3.61
CA VAL A 54 7.41 1.28 -2.18
C VAL A 54 7.80 2.50 -1.38
N GLU A 55 8.85 3.19 -1.82
CA GLU A 55 9.29 4.40 -1.14
C GLU A 55 8.23 5.49 -1.14
N GLU A 56 7.52 5.66 -2.24
CA GLU A 56 6.48 6.67 -2.30
C GLU A 56 5.35 6.39 -1.33
N LEU A 57 5.03 5.11 -1.15
CA LEU A 57 3.90 4.73 -0.32
C LEU A 57 4.26 4.60 1.15
N PHE A 58 5.46 4.10 1.43
CA PHE A 58 5.84 3.75 2.80
C PHE A 58 7.17 4.36 3.21
N GLY A 59 7.82 4.99 2.29
CA GLY A 59 9.23 5.26 2.40
C GLY A 59 9.65 6.28 3.41
N ALA A 60 8.75 7.13 3.81
CA ALA A 60 9.13 8.10 4.82
C ALA A 60 9.64 7.41 6.08
N ALA A 61 9.26 6.17 6.25
CA ALA A 61 9.69 5.40 7.40
C ALA A 61 10.98 4.66 7.16
N THR A 62 11.55 4.76 6.00
CA THR A 62 12.74 4.01 5.68
C THR A 62 13.88 4.49 6.51
N PRO A 63 14.44 3.68 7.23
CA PRO A 63 15.53 4.04 8.09
C PRO A 63 16.83 4.10 7.35
N GLU A 64 17.11 4.44 7.20
CA GLU A 64 18.04 4.36 6.80
C GLU A 64 18.96 4.06 7.41
N HIS A 65 18.65 3.51 7.73
CA HIS A 65 19.20 3.20 8.21
C HIS A 65 19.95 2.90 8.49
N LYS A 66 20.13 2.86 8.40
CA LYS A 66 20.72 2.52 8.58
C LYS A 66 21.09 2.44 8.73
#